data_ae085beb242d69bb1c221f8449bda1d5
#
_entry.id   ae085beb242d69bb1c221f8449bda1d5
#
_cell.length_a   1.000
_cell.length_b   1.000
_cell.length_c   1.000
_cell.angle_alpha   90.00
_cell.angle_beta   90.00
_cell.angle_gamma   90.00
#
_symmetry.space_group_name_H-M   'P 1'
#
loop_
_entity.id
_entity.type
_entity.pdbx_description
1 polymer ?
#
loop_
_entity_poly.entity_id
_entity_poly.type
_entity_poly.pdbx_seq_one_letter_code
_entity_poly.pdbx_strand_id
1 'polypeptide(L)'
;MPKLNISLEDEQRQFEADVKAIEKQWSSPRQAHLKRPYAAQTIAALRTSIDTTNPASSSQAVKLWNLLHEHRKNGTTELTFGTTDPTVVSQMARHCQTVYVSGALCGFSEVSVPGMDACDYPWDTVPKVVSKISKSQQWHDQRQRQFRLRHAQKDRANLENWDYLAPVIADGDMGFGSLTSTMKMAKEFVDAGVAMIHLDDLAIGMKKFTIGQGRTVVPTSEYIDRLGAVRMQFDIMGAETLLLTRCDTDHSEFITSVIDERDHEYVQGATKSVEPLKECLAKAQANGEDLKAARNDWKSRAVLRTFDEAVKDVATDSEYDAYITEVRQTQFRSLTSRREIAARAVKQAVFFDWDIPRSAMGQYFFKSCVKAIIERALAVAPLGDVTWARMDAPNWDDIVEFHTAVRKVHPDRLFAFGYTGDYDFGKAGFSPEQVKTLHLDMAKMGIVWQVQPIWSLQGLLMATDDFGKLWASEAIGGYVREVQTPALARTPMADGFEKLSWCGGYLLDSFYETVGGEKIVEKQ
;
A
#
# COMPACT_ATOMS: atom_id res chain seq x y z
N MET A 1 4.92 -6.41 46.51
CA MET A 1 5.40 -6.78 45.16
C MET A 1 6.91 -6.84 45.20
N PRO A 2 7.55 -7.85 44.61
CA PRO A 2 9.01 -7.88 44.51
C PRO A 2 9.48 -6.70 43.66
N LYS A 3 10.43 -5.92 44.18
CA LYS A 3 11.07 -4.84 43.43
C LYS A 3 12.11 -5.44 42.50
N LEU A 4 12.27 -4.90 41.30
CA LEU A 4 13.43 -5.19 40.47
C LEU A 4 14.68 -4.77 41.23
N ASN A 5 15.59 -5.71 41.44
CA ASN A 5 16.85 -5.48 42.15
C ASN A 5 17.93 -5.04 41.14
N ILE A 6 17.73 -3.85 40.55
CA ILE A 6 18.70 -3.22 39.65
C ILE A 6 19.20 -1.92 40.30
N SER A 7 20.48 -1.63 40.23
CA SER A 7 21.00 -0.35 40.69
C SER A 7 20.67 0.75 39.68
N LEU A 8 20.57 2.00 40.15
CA LEU A 8 20.33 3.16 39.25
C LEU A 8 21.48 3.32 38.23
N GLU A 9 22.69 2.94 38.61
CA GLU A 9 23.86 2.97 37.72
C GLU A 9 23.75 1.89 36.62
N ASP A 10 23.23 0.71 36.93
CA ASP A 10 23.01 -0.36 35.96
C ASP A 10 21.86 0.00 35.01
N GLU A 11 20.78 0.56 35.55
CA GLU A 11 19.65 1.04 34.76
C GLU A 11 20.09 2.12 33.76
N GLN A 12 20.87 3.11 34.21
CA GLN A 12 21.39 4.16 33.35
C GLN A 12 22.34 3.60 32.28
N ARG A 13 23.22 2.67 32.65
CA ARG A 13 24.16 2.01 31.74
C ARG A 13 23.42 1.19 30.65
N GLN A 14 22.35 0.49 31.03
CA GLN A 14 21.51 -0.24 30.06
C GLN A 14 20.82 0.72 29.10
N PHE A 15 20.21 1.78 29.61
CA PHE A 15 19.55 2.79 28.77
C PHE A 15 20.53 3.42 27.75
N GLU A 16 21.74 3.78 28.18
CA GLU A 16 22.77 4.31 27.27
C GLU A 16 23.22 3.30 26.22
N ALA A 17 23.30 2.02 26.59
CA ALA A 17 23.60 0.94 25.67
C ALA A 17 22.49 0.76 24.61
N ASP A 18 21.23 0.83 25.02
CA ASP A 18 20.07 0.74 24.13
C ASP A 18 20.03 1.92 23.15
N VAL A 19 20.29 3.14 23.62
CA VAL A 19 20.38 4.34 22.76
C VAL A 19 21.46 4.14 21.69
N LYS A 20 22.66 3.71 22.09
CA LYS A 20 23.77 3.47 21.14
C LYS A 20 23.43 2.39 20.12
N ALA A 21 22.73 1.34 20.54
CA ALA A 21 22.31 0.25 19.65
C ALA A 21 21.31 0.78 18.59
N ILE A 22 20.35 1.61 19.01
CA ILE A 22 19.38 2.24 18.10
C ILE A 22 20.08 3.18 17.10
N GLU A 23 20.98 4.06 17.58
CA GLU A 23 21.74 4.97 16.72
C GLU A 23 22.60 4.21 15.69
N LYS A 24 23.21 3.10 16.12
CA LYS A 24 23.95 2.21 15.22
C LYS A 24 23.04 1.58 14.17
N GLN A 25 21.86 1.12 14.55
CA GLN A 25 20.87 0.57 13.60
C GLN A 25 20.45 1.63 12.58
N TRP A 26 20.13 2.84 13.04
CA TRP A 26 19.69 3.94 12.17
C TRP A 26 20.79 4.43 11.21
N SER A 27 22.05 4.32 11.59
CA SER A 27 23.19 4.67 10.72
C SER A 27 23.57 3.55 9.74
N SER A 28 22.93 2.38 9.81
CA SER A 28 23.19 1.29 8.88
C SER A 28 22.79 1.65 7.45
N PRO A 29 23.43 1.07 6.41
CA PRO A 29 23.04 1.32 5.01
C PRO A 29 21.55 1.03 4.73
N ARG A 30 20.95 0.13 5.49
CA ARG A 30 19.54 -0.24 5.40
C ARG A 30 18.63 0.92 5.86
N GLN A 31 19.04 1.75 6.82
CA GLN A 31 18.17 2.70 7.50
C GLN A 31 18.62 4.17 7.41
N ALA A 32 19.82 4.43 6.95
CA ALA A 32 20.41 5.78 6.92
C ALA A 32 19.65 6.79 6.02
N HIS A 33 18.87 6.30 5.05
CA HIS A 33 18.06 7.15 4.16
C HIS A 33 16.76 7.64 4.81
N LEU A 34 16.36 7.07 5.95
CA LEU A 34 15.10 7.38 6.62
C LEU A 34 15.25 8.56 7.56
N LYS A 35 14.34 9.53 7.47
CA LYS A 35 14.22 10.63 8.43
C LYS A 35 13.29 10.27 9.57
N ARG A 36 13.68 10.64 10.78
CA ARG A 36 12.92 10.42 12.01
C ARG A 36 12.74 11.75 12.73
N PRO A 37 11.51 12.16 13.07
CA PRO A 37 11.27 13.40 13.80
C PRO A 37 11.47 13.26 15.32
N TYR A 38 12.09 12.17 15.79
CA TYR A 38 12.32 11.84 17.19
C TYR A 38 13.73 11.30 17.41
N ALA A 39 14.20 11.35 18.66
CA ALA A 39 15.54 10.91 19.06
C ALA A 39 15.57 9.44 19.47
N ALA A 40 16.75 8.81 19.40
CA ALA A 40 16.97 7.44 19.84
C ALA A 40 16.64 7.22 21.32
N GLN A 41 16.89 8.24 22.16
CA GLN A 41 16.54 8.25 23.59
C GLN A 41 15.03 8.05 23.81
N THR A 42 14.19 8.69 22.99
CA THR A 42 12.74 8.52 23.05
C THR A 42 12.35 7.07 22.76
N ILE A 43 12.94 6.46 21.75
CA ILE A 43 12.68 5.06 21.39
C ILE A 43 13.17 4.10 22.47
N ALA A 44 14.38 4.29 23.01
CA ALA A 44 14.90 3.48 24.09
C ALA A 44 13.98 3.49 25.32
N ALA A 45 13.45 4.67 25.68
CA ALA A 45 12.53 4.82 26.81
C ALA A 45 11.14 4.17 26.58
N LEU A 46 10.75 3.92 25.33
CA LEU A 46 9.48 3.29 24.96
C LEU A 46 9.58 1.79 24.74
N ARG A 47 10.80 1.22 24.67
CA ARG A 47 11.00 -0.22 24.55
C ARG A 47 10.71 -0.93 25.87
N THR A 48 10.25 -2.16 25.78
CA THR A 48 10.14 -3.05 26.93
C THR A 48 11.52 -3.64 27.29
N SER A 49 11.65 -4.17 28.51
CA SER A 49 12.89 -4.84 28.96
C SER A 49 13.13 -6.20 28.30
N ILE A 50 12.22 -6.67 27.48
CA ILE A 50 12.36 -7.91 26.69
C ILE A 50 12.39 -7.59 25.20
N ASP A 51 13.07 -8.41 24.43
CA ASP A 51 13.07 -8.30 22.96
C ASP A 51 11.66 -8.63 22.42
N THR A 52 11.07 -7.67 21.72
CA THR A 52 9.77 -7.81 21.05
C THR A 52 9.91 -7.90 19.53
N THR A 53 11.14 -8.02 19.03
CA THR A 53 11.39 -8.20 17.60
C THR A 53 10.75 -9.49 17.10
N ASN A 54 10.02 -9.41 15.98
CA ASN A 54 9.59 -10.62 15.27
C ASN A 54 10.70 -11.07 14.29
N PRO A 55 11.45 -12.16 14.59
CA PRO A 55 12.56 -12.58 13.73
C PRO A 55 12.11 -12.96 12.31
N ALA A 56 10.91 -13.52 12.16
CA ALA A 56 10.38 -13.90 10.87
C ALA A 56 10.09 -12.65 10.01
N SER A 57 9.38 -11.65 10.55
CA SER A 57 9.13 -10.39 9.88
C SER A 57 10.43 -9.68 9.48
N SER A 58 11.37 -9.56 10.42
CA SER A 58 12.67 -8.90 10.17
C SER A 58 13.49 -9.61 9.10
N SER A 59 13.57 -10.94 9.12
CA SER A 59 14.28 -11.72 8.10
C SER A 59 13.66 -11.54 6.71
N GLN A 60 12.33 -11.54 6.62
CA GLN A 60 11.61 -11.32 5.37
C GLN A 60 11.78 -9.87 4.86
N ALA A 61 11.82 -8.89 5.76
CA ALA A 61 12.06 -7.50 5.40
C ALA A 61 13.47 -7.29 4.82
N VAL A 62 14.50 -7.88 5.43
CA VAL A 62 15.86 -7.84 4.91
C VAL A 62 15.96 -8.53 3.55
N LYS A 63 15.30 -9.69 3.38
CA LYS A 63 15.23 -10.40 2.10
C LYS A 63 14.59 -9.54 1.01
N LEU A 64 13.46 -8.90 1.34
CA LEU A 64 12.77 -7.99 0.42
C LEU A 64 13.64 -6.80 0.03
N TRP A 65 14.28 -6.15 1.00
CA TRP A 65 15.19 -5.05 0.75
C TRP A 65 16.28 -5.41 -0.27
N ASN A 66 16.94 -6.54 -0.06
CA ASN A 66 17.98 -7.02 -0.95
C ASN A 66 17.45 -7.31 -2.36
N LEU A 67 16.29 -7.95 -2.45
CA LEU A 67 15.60 -8.25 -3.71
C LEU A 67 15.29 -6.96 -4.51
N LEU A 68 14.70 -5.96 -3.86
CA LEU A 68 14.35 -4.70 -4.52
C LEU A 68 15.59 -3.93 -5.00
N HIS A 69 16.67 -3.95 -4.23
CA HIS A 69 17.94 -3.34 -4.65
C HIS A 69 18.63 -4.10 -5.78
N GLU A 70 18.51 -5.43 -5.81
CA GLU A 70 19.01 -6.23 -6.92
C GLU A 70 18.24 -5.91 -8.22
N HIS A 71 16.93 -5.83 -8.16
CA HIS A 71 16.11 -5.40 -9.30
C HIS A 71 16.50 -4.00 -9.78
N ARG A 72 16.69 -3.05 -8.85
CA ARG A 72 17.15 -1.71 -9.22
C ARG A 72 18.50 -1.73 -9.94
N LYS A 73 19.45 -2.48 -9.41
CA LYS A 73 20.80 -2.58 -9.99
C LYS A 73 20.77 -3.18 -11.40
N ASN A 74 19.90 -4.15 -11.62
CA ASN A 74 19.80 -4.89 -12.87
C ASN A 74 18.83 -4.26 -13.89
N GLY A 75 18.09 -3.18 -13.52
CA GLY A 75 17.05 -2.59 -14.36
C GLY A 75 15.88 -3.54 -14.60
N THR A 76 15.59 -4.40 -13.64
CA THR A 76 14.49 -5.39 -13.65
C THR A 76 13.46 -5.08 -12.57
N THR A 77 12.40 -5.87 -12.50
CA THR A 77 11.31 -5.68 -11.53
C THR A 77 10.79 -7.03 -11.06
N GLU A 78 10.39 -7.12 -9.82
CA GLU A 78 9.55 -8.21 -9.34
C GLU A 78 8.12 -8.02 -9.82
N LEU A 79 7.51 -9.08 -10.33
CA LEU A 79 6.11 -9.13 -10.77
C LEU A 79 5.33 -10.06 -9.85
N THR A 80 4.31 -9.54 -9.19
CA THR A 80 3.47 -10.33 -8.28
C THR A 80 1.99 -10.02 -8.47
N PHE A 81 1.14 -10.77 -7.79
CA PHE A 81 -0.29 -10.55 -7.81
C PHE A 81 -0.92 -10.75 -6.42
N GLY A 82 -2.10 -10.14 -6.22
CA GLY A 82 -2.78 -10.14 -4.94
C GLY A 82 -3.59 -11.41 -4.69
N THR A 83 -3.48 -11.94 -3.47
CA THR A 83 -4.29 -13.05 -2.99
C THR A 83 -4.49 -12.99 -1.47
N THR A 84 -5.55 -13.63 -0.99
CA THR A 84 -5.83 -13.88 0.43
C THR A 84 -5.81 -15.36 0.78
N ASP A 85 -5.59 -16.23 -0.24
CA ASP A 85 -5.66 -17.68 -0.10
C ASP A 85 -4.26 -18.30 0.04
N PRO A 86 -3.96 -18.96 1.17
CA PRO A 86 -2.69 -19.68 1.39
C PRO A 86 -2.40 -20.75 0.34
N THR A 87 -3.41 -21.38 -0.25
CA THR A 87 -3.24 -22.40 -1.31
C THR A 87 -2.68 -21.74 -2.57
N VAL A 88 -3.20 -20.58 -2.96
CA VAL A 88 -2.67 -19.79 -4.08
C VAL A 88 -1.23 -19.41 -3.81
N VAL A 89 -0.90 -18.94 -2.59
CA VAL A 89 0.47 -18.57 -2.21
C VAL A 89 1.45 -19.73 -2.38
N SER A 90 1.04 -20.96 -2.05
CA SER A 90 1.89 -22.14 -2.25
C SER A 90 2.27 -22.39 -3.71
N GLN A 91 1.42 -22.00 -4.65
CA GLN A 91 1.70 -22.10 -6.09
C GLN A 91 2.49 -20.89 -6.60
N MET A 92 2.28 -19.70 -6.01
CA MET A 92 3.05 -18.49 -6.35
C MET A 92 4.55 -18.67 -6.12
N ALA A 93 4.95 -19.46 -5.13
CA ALA A 93 6.37 -19.75 -4.81
C ALA A 93 7.19 -20.26 -6.00
N ARG A 94 6.54 -20.77 -7.05
CA ARG A 94 7.20 -21.23 -8.29
C ARG A 94 7.43 -20.13 -9.33
N HIS A 95 6.80 -18.96 -9.15
CA HIS A 95 6.71 -17.93 -10.19
C HIS A 95 6.98 -16.52 -9.66
N CYS A 96 6.72 -16.25 -8.39
CA CYS A 96 6.84 -14.94 -7.76
C CYS A 96 7.81 -14.99 -6.58
N GLN A 97 8.57 -13.93 -6.40
CA GLN A 97 9.50 -13.79 -5.27
C GLN A 97 8.87 -13.01 -4.11
N THR A 98 7.66 -12.47 -4.29
CA THR A 98 6.90 -11.77 -3.26
C THR A 98 5.43 -12.17 -3.29
N VAL A 99 4.73 -11.94 -2.18
CA VAL A 99 3.28 -12.12 -2.05
C VAL A 99 2.65 -10.79 -1.69
N TYR A 100 1.54 -10.43 -2.35
CA TYR A 100 0.79 -9.24 -1.99
C TYR A 100 -0.57 -9.58 -1.36
N VAL A 101 -0.85 -8.98 -0.19
CA VAL A 101 -2.13 -9.08 0.50
C VAL A 101 -2.86 -7.74 0.39
N SER A 102 -3.81 -7.68 -0.54
CA SER A 102 -4.63 -6.49 -0.78
C SER A 102 -5.70 -6.32 0.28
N GLY A 103 -5.89 -5.10 0.78
CA GLY A 103 -6.99 -4.75 1.67
C GLY A 103 -8.35 -4.98 1.04
N ALA A 104 -8.54 -4.56 -0.21
CA ALA A 104 -9.79 -4.78 -0.94
C ALA A 104 -10.14 -6.27 -1.08
N LEU A 105 -9.15 -7.14 -1.39
CA LEU A 105 -9.37 -8.59 -1.44
C LEU A 105 -9.73 -9.15 -0.06
N CYS A 106 -9.10 -8.65 1.01
CA CYS A 106 -9.45 -9.05 2.37
C CYS A 106 -10.90 -8.65 2.70
N GLY A 107 -11.33 -7.46 2.30
CA GLY A 107 -12.73 -7.02 2.46
C GLY A 107 -13.72 -7.93 1.74
N PHE A 108 -13.37 -8.46 0.56
CA PHE A 108 -14.21 -9.42 -0.16
C PHE A 108 -14.21 -10.81 0.47
N SER A 109 -13.06 -11.30 0.94
CA SER A 109 -12.94 -12.65 1.49
C SER A 109 -13.40 -12.75 2.95
N GLU A 110 -13.32 -11.66 3.70
CA GLU A 110 -13.63 -11.58 5.13
C GLU A 110 -14.75 -10.55 5.38
N VAL A 111 -15.84 -10.60 4.59
CA VAL A 111 -16.96 -9.64 4.69
C VAL A 111 -17.44 -9.54 6.15
N SER A 112 -17.28 -8.36 6.74
CA SER A 112 -17.63 -8.13 8.14
C SER A 112 -19.11 -7.78 8.33
N VAL A 113 -19.68 -6.98 7.41
CA VAL A 113 -21.07 -6.52 7.46
C VAL A 113 -21.69 -6.57 6.06
N PRO A 114 -22.78 -7.33 5.84
CA PRO A 114 -23.48 -7.36 4.57
C PRO A 114 -23.97 -5.99 4.14
N GLY A 115 -23.82 -5.67 2.85
CA GLY A 115 -24.27 -4.41 2.26
C GLY A 115 -23.33 -3.21 2.44
N MET A 116 -22.19 -3.38 3.13
CA MET A 116 -21.14 -2.37 3.22
C MET A 116 -20.18 -2.46 2.03
N ASP A 117 -19.45 -1.37 1.76
CA ASP A 117 -18.37 -1.38 0.76
C ASP A 117 -17.25 -2.33 1.22
N ALA A 118 -16.72 -3.13 0.30
CA ALA A 118 -15.68 -4.12 0.62
C ALA A 118 -14.36 -3.49 1.13
N CYS A 119 -14.16 -2.19 0.93
CA CYS A 119 -13.03 -1.46 1.52
C CYS A 119 -13.31 -0.97 2.95
N ASP A 120 -14.49 -1.20 3.49
CA ASP A 120 -14.88 -0.81 4.85
C ASP A 120 -14.85 -2.04 5.77
N TYR A 121 -13.68 -2.40 6.22
CA TYR A 121 -13.39 -3.58 7.06
C TYR A 121 -12.59 -3.20 8.30
N PRO A 122 -12.62 -4.04 9.37
CA PRO A 122 -11.86 -3.80 10.59
C PRO A 122 -10.34 -3.75 10.33
N TRP A 123 -9.65 -2.89 11.08
CA TRP A 123 -8.21 -2.63 10.95
C TRP A 123 -7.32 -3.87 11.08
N ASP A 124 -7.79 -4.91 11.76
CA ASP A 124 -7.06 -6.16 12.01
C ASP A 124 -7.34 -7.26 10.97
N THR A 125 -8.18 -6.98 9.98
CA THR A 125 -8.55 -7.96 8.93
C THR A 125 -7.34 -8.37 8.10
N VAL A 126 -6.58 -7.42 7.57
CA VAL A 126 -5.39 -7.69 6.75
C VAL A 126 -4.27 -8.37 7.57
N PRO A 127 -3.91 -7.92 8.79
CA PRO A 127 -2.96 -8.64 9.63
C PRO A 127 -3.32 -10.11 9.88
N LYS A 128 -4.59 -10.42 10.11
CA LYS A 128 -5.06 -11.81 10.27
C LYS A 128 -4.80 -12.67 9.03
N VAL A 129 -5.06 -12.11 7.84
CA VAL A 129 -4.78 -12.80 6.56
C VAL A 129 -3.27 -12.98 6.36
N VAL A 130 -2.46 -11.95 6.64
CA VAL A 130 -0.99 -12.07 6.62
C VAL A 130 -0.52 -13.19 7.53
N SER A 131 -1.05 -13.29 8.75
CA SER A 131 -0.69 -14.36 9.70
C SER A 131 -1.05 -15.76 9.16
N LYS A 132 -2.22 -15.94 8.52
CA LYS A 132 -2.58 -17.22 7.87
C LYS A 132 -1.55 -17.58 6.79
N ILE A 133 -1.20 -16.62 5.93
CA ILE A 133 -0.25 -16.80 4.82
C ILE A 133 1.14 -17.13 5.35
N SER A 134 1.66 -16.36 6.31
CA SER A 134 2.98 -16.58 6.90
C SER A 134 3.12 -17.97 7.54
N LYS A 135 2.09 -18.44 8.25
CA LYS A 135 2.06 -19.79 8.83
C LYS A 135 2.05 -20.87 7.75
N SER A 136 1.27 -20.67 6.68
CA SER A 136 1.22 -21.61 5.55
C SER A 136 2.58 -21.68 4.82
N GLN A 137 3.23 -20.54 4.59
CA GLN A 137 4.57 -20.49 4.00
C GLN A 137 5.58 -21.28 4.84
N GLN A 138 5.59 -21.07 6.16
CA GLN A 138 6.47 -21.79 7.09
C GLN A 138 6.21 -23.30 7.07
N TRP A 139 4.92 -23.70 7.00
CA TRP A 139 4.54 -25.11 6.90
C TRP A 139 5.04 -25.74 5.59
N HIS A 140 4.89 -25.07 4.45
CA HIS A 140 5.38 -25.56 3.16
C HIS A 140 6.92 -25.64 3.12
N ASP A 141 7.62 -24.64 3.68
CA ASP A 141 9.07 -24.65 3.80
C ASP A 141 9.54 -25.84 4.67
N GLN A 142 8.95 -26.02 5.85
CA GLN A 142 9.26 -27.13 6.75
C GLN A 142 9.03 -28.47 6.08
N ARG A 143 7.90 -28.64 5.39
CA ARG A 143 7.55 -29.84 4.64
C ARG A 143 8.59 -30.14 3.57
N GLN A 144 8.91 -29.19 2.72
CA GLN A 144 9.90 -29.35 1.66
C GLN A 144 11.29 -29.67 2.25
N ARG A 145 11.71 -28.93 3.27
CA ARG A 145 13.00 -29.13 3.94
C ARG A 145 13.11 -30.53 4.51
N GLN A 146 12.12 -31.01 5.22
CA GLN A 146 12.10 -32.35 5.80
C GLN A 146 12.14 -33.41 4.72
N PHE A 147 11.30 -33.27 3.66
CA PHE A 147 11.29 -34.18 2.54
C PHE A 147 12.67 -34.31 1.91
N ARG A 148 13.30 -33.19 1.56
CA ARG A 148 14.64 -33.17 0.95
C ARG A 148 15.70 -33.78 1.85
N LEU A 149 15.67 -33.53 3.15
CA LEU A 149 16.68 -34.05 4.10
C LEU A 149 16.54 -35.54 4.39
N ARG A 150 15.42 -36.17 4.09
CA ARG A 150 15.25 -37.63 4.11
C ARG A 150 16.00 -38.35 2.98
N HIS A 151 16.33 -37.66 1.90
CA HIS A 151 17.05 -38.22 0.77
C HIS A 151 18.57 -38.03 0.94
N ALA A 152 19.34 -38.95 0.38
CA ALA A 152 20.79 -38.81 0.35
C ALA A 152 21.20 -37.53 -0.40
N GLN A 153 22.28 -36.90 0.00
CA GLN A 153 22.73 -35.61 -0.55
C GLN A 153 22.79 -35.61 -2.09
N LYS A 154 23.31 -36.69 -2.68
CA LYS A 154 23.44 -36.85 -4.15
C LYS A 154 22.09 -36.83 -4.90
N ASP A 155 21.02 -37.26 -4.24
CA ASP A 155 19.69 -37.39 -4.86
C ASP A 155 18.89 -36.09 -4.72
N ARG A 156 19.27 -35.19 -3.82
CA ARG A 156 18.57 -33.92 -3.57
C ARG A 156 18.60 -32.94 -4.73
N ALA A 157 19.59 -33.06 -5.62
CA ALA A 157 19.70 -32.22 -6.81
C ALA A 157 18.49 -32.40 -7.77
N ASN A 158 17.87 -33.58 -7.75
CA ASN A 158 16.72 -33.92 -8.61
C ASN A 158 15.36 -33.60 -7.94
N LEU A 159 15.36 -33.13 -6.69
CA LEU A 159 14.15 -32.80 -5.95
C LEU A 159 13.85 -31.31 -6.05
N GLU A 160 12.56 -30.96 -6.05
CA GLU A 160 12.12 -29.56 -5.99
C GLU A 160 12.72 -28.84 -4.78
N ASN A 161 13.01 -27.55 -4.98
CA ASN A 161 13.55 -26.66 -3.95
C ASN A 161 13.03 -25.25 -4.19
N TRP A 162 11.75 -25.05 -3.92
CA TRP A 162 11.09 -23.76 -4.06
C TRP A 162 11.28 -22.91 -2.80
N ASP A 163 11.36 -21.59 -3.00
CA ASP A 163 11.39 -20.64 -1.89
C ASP A 163 9.97 -20.31 -1.45
N TYR A 164 9.42 -21.11 -0.53
CA TYR A 164 8.09 -20.87 0.03
C TYR A 164 8.02 -19.65 0.95
N LEU A 165 9.17 -19.15 1.43
CA LEU A 165 9.25 -18.01 2.34
C LEU A 165 9.39 -16.69 1.55
N ALA A 166 8.52 -16.47 0.56
CA ALA A 166 8.45 -15.21 -0.16
C ALA A 166 7.99 -14.06 0.76
N PRO A 167 8.68 -12.90 0.77
CA PRO A 167 8.27 -11.74 1.56
C PRO A 167 6.84 -11.32 1.30
N VAL A 168 6.05 -11.14 2.37
CA VAL A 168 4.67 -10.68 2.29
C VAL A 168 4.63 -9.15 2.36
N ILE A 169 3.99 -8.54 1.37
CA ILE A 169 3.71 -7.11 1.29
C ILE A 169 2.21 -6.92 1.49
N ALA A 170 1.80 -5.99 2.33
CA ALA A 170 0.39 -5.87 2.72
C ALA A 170 -0.13 -4.44 2.72
N ASP A 171 -1.44 -4.31 2.53
CA ASP A 171 -2.19 -3.06 2.53
C ASP A 171 -2.47 -2.61 3.97
N GLY A 172 -1.90 -1.49 4.38
CA GLY A 172 -2.18 -0.81 5.65
C GLY A 172 -3.27 0.27 5.52
N ASP A 173 -3.87 0.40 4.33
CA ASP A 173 -4.86 1.43 4.01
C ASP A 173 -4.42 2.83 4.49
N MET A 174 -5.31 3.57 5.12
CA MET A 174 -5.06 4.90 5.68
C MET A 174 -4.62 4.88 7.17
N GLY A 175 -4.31 3.71 7.75
CA GLY A 175 -3.91 3.57 9.15
C GLY A 175 -5.06 3.45 10.15
N PHE A 176 -6.31 3.46 9.71
CA PHE A 176 -7.54 3.20 10.49
C PHE A 176 -7.76 4.08 11.72
N GLY A 177 -7.17 5.26 11.79
CA GLY A 177 -7.42 6.16 12.91
C GLY A 177 -6.36 7.24 13.09
N SER A 178 -6.25 7.73 14.31
CA SER A 178 -5.21 8.66 14.74
C SER A 178 -3.86 7.96 14.88
N LEU A 179 -2.82 8.69 15.26
CA LEU A 179 -1.45 8.21 15.39
C LEU A 179 -1.34 6.90 16.20
N THR A 180 -2.00 6.83 17.35
CA THR A 180 -1.96 5.64 18.22
C THR A 180 -2.68 4.43 17.62
N SER A 181 -3.75 4.64 16.86
CA SER A 181 -4.41 3.55 16.11
C SER A 181 -3.52 3.03 15.01
N THR A 182 -2.85 3.93 14.29
CA THR A 182 -1.88 3.59 13.23
C THR A 182 -0.69 2.82 13.79
N MET A 183 -0.16 3.20 14.97
CA MET A 183 0.88 2.44 15.67
C MET A 183 0.42 1.03 16.05
N LYS A 184 -0.79 0.90 16.60
CA LYS A 184 -1.38 -0.40 16.94
C LYS A 184 -1.48 -1.31 15.70
N MET A 185 -2.00 -0.78 14.61
CA MET A 185 -2.07 -1.49 13.33
C MET A 185 -0.68 -1.94 12.87
N ALA A 186 0.31 -1.05 12.85
CA ALA A 186 1.69 -1.36 12.45
C ALA A 186 2.30 -2.49 13.28
N LYS A 187 2.03 -2.50 14.60
CA LYS A 187 2.46 -3.58 15.48
C LYS A 187 1.88 -4.94 15.07
N GLU A 188 0.58 -5.01 14.84
CA GLU A 188 -0.08 -6.26 14.45
C GLU A 188 0.44 -6.81 13.11
N PHE A 189 0.77 -5.93 12.17
CA PHE A 189 1.39 -6.35 10.90
C PHE A 189 2.77 -6.98 11.12
N VAL A 190 3.60 -6.38 11.97
CA VAL A 190 4.92 -6.95 12.31
C VAL A 190 4.76 -8.30 13.00
N ASP A 191 3.85 -8.39 13.97
CA ASP A 191 3.55 -9.64 14.69
C ASP A 191 3.00 -10.73 13.76
N ALA A 192 2.27 -10.35 12.71
CA ALA A 192 1.79 -11.27 11.69
C ALA A 192 2.88 -11.80 10.73
N GLY A 193 4.07 -11.18 10.72
CA GLY A 193 5.19 -11.62 9.89
C GLY A 193 5.34 -10.88 8.56
N VAL A 194 4.77 -9.67 8.42
CA VAL A 194 4.88 -8.87 7.20
C VAL A 194 6.31 -8.40 6.94
N ALA A 195 6.71 -8.31 5.67
CA ALA A 195 8.00 -7.73 5.24
C ALA A 195 7.90 -6.23 4.91
N MET A 196 6.77 -5.80 4.36
CA MET A 196 6.50 -4.41 4.01
C MET A 196 5.02 -4.11 4.13
N ILE A 197 4.68 -2.93 4.65
CA ILE A 197 3.32 -2.38 4.55
C ILE A 197 3.35 -1.12 3.70
N HIS A 198 2.27 -0.86 2.98
CA HIS A 198 2.03 0.47 2.42
C HIS A 198 0.94 1.19 3.21
N LEU A 199 1.05 2.52 3.25
CA LEU A 199 0.09 3.41 3.88
C LEU A 199 -0.36 4.46 2.87
N ASP A 200 -1.68 4.68 2.80
CA ASP A 200 -2.32 5.60 1.87
C ASP A 200 -2.52 6.99 2.51
N ASP A 201 -2.54 8.05 1.68
CA ASP A 201 -2.85 9.42 2.09
C ASP A 201 -4.36 9.73 2.16
N LEU A 202 -5.21 8.70 2.19
CA LEU A 202 -6.66 8.83 2.21
C LEU A 202 -7.23 9.16 3.60
N ALA A 203 -8.40 9.77 3.61
CA ALA A 203 -9.17 10.00 4.82
C ALA A 203 -9.81 8.71 5.33
N ILE A 204 -9.93 8.59 6.67
CA ILE A 204 -10.53 7.43 7.34
C ILE A 204 -11.98 7.28 6.91
N GLY A 205 -12.39 6.03 6.60
CA GLY A 205 -13.76 5.71 6.15
C GLY A 205 -14.14 6.26 4.77
N MET A 206 -13.18 6.87 4.05
CA MET A 206 -13.41 7.46 2.73
C MET A 206 -12.74 6.67 1.60
N LYS A 207 -11.99 5.63 1.91
CA LYS A 207 -11.53 4.66 0.94
C LYS A 207 -12.70 3.77 0.56
N LYS A 208 -13.07 3.79 -0.72
CA LYS A 208 -14.15 2.98 -1.27
C LYS A 208 -13.61 2.13 -2.42
N PHE A 209 -14.17 0.94 -2.57
CA PHE A 209 -13.83 0.08 -3.70
C PHE A 209 -14.31 0.71 -5.00
N THR A 210 -15.50 1.32 -4.97
CA THR A 210 -16.03 2.09 -6.10
C THR A 210 -15.48 3.51 -6.10
N ILE A 211 -14.96 3.94 -7.23
CA ILE A 211 -14.33 5.24 -7.47
C ILE A 211 -15.34 6.40 -7.37
N GLY A 212 -16.65 6.14 -7.45
CA GLY A 212 -17.67 7.09 -7.83
C GLY A 212 -18.12 8.12 -6.80
N GLN A 213 -17.63 8.16 -5.56
CA GLN A 213 -18.24 8.96 -4.51
C GLN A 213 -17.26 9.87 -3.74
N GLY A 214 -16.28 10.44 -4.45
CA GLY A 214 -15.46 11.49 -3.86
C GLY A 214 -14.34 10.93 -2.96
N ARG A 215 -13.34 10.31 -3.59
CA ARG A 215 -12.08 10.00 -2.90
C ARG A 215 -11.57 11.25 -2.21
N THR A 216 -11.23 11.13 -0.93
CA THR A 216 -10.81 12.24 -0.09
C THR A 216 -9.44 11.97 0.49
N VAL A 217 -8.50 12.89 0.25
CA VAL A 217 -7.17 12.85 0.87
C VAL A 217 -7.15 13.64 2.18
N VAL A 218 -6.18 13.33 3.04
CA VAL A 218 -5.86 14.14 4.21
C VAL A 218 -4.81 15.20 3.86
N PRO A 219 -4.64 16.26 4.68
CA PRO A 219 -3.52 17.18 4.52
C PRO A 219 -2.17 16.45 4.49
N THR A 220 -1.23 16.98 3.74
CA THR A 220 0.13 16.42 3.63
C THR A 220 0.78 16.26 5.01
N SER A 221 0.58 17.20 5.94
CA SER A 221 1.08 17.12 7.32
C SER A 221 0.49 15.93 8.09
N GLU A 222 -0.82 15.67 7.98
CA GLU A 222 -1.45 14.54 8.64
C GLU A 222 -0.93 13.20 8.09
N TYR A 223 -0.70 13.11 6.78
CA TYR A 223 -0.11 11.94 6.18
C TYR A 223 1.34 11.70 6.66
N ILE A 224 2.15 12.76 6.77
CA ILE A 224 3.49 12.72 7.35
C ILE A 224 3.45 12.17 8.78
N ASP A 225 2.53 12.65 9.60
CA ASP A 225 2.38 12.22 10.99
C ASP A 225 2.00 10.74 11.09
N ARG A 226 1.09 10.24 10.23
CA ARG A 226 0.73 8.82 10.17
C ARG A 226 1.91 7.93 9.77
N LEU A 227 2.67 8.34 8.75
CA LEU A 227 3.89 7.62 8.34
C LEU A 227 4.94 7.62 9.46
N GLY A 228 5.10 8.76 10.14
CA GLY A 228 5.95 8.89 11.32
C GLY A 228 5.55 7.96 12.45
N ALA A 229 4.24 7.80 12.69
CA ALA A 229 3.70 6.87 13.70
C ALA A 229 4.01 5.39 13.37
N VAL A 230 3.86 4.99 12.10
CA VAL A 230 4.26 3.64 11.66
C VAL A 230 5.75 3.42 11.87
N ARG A 231 6.60 4.35 11.42
CA ARG A 231 8.05 4.26 11.58
C ARG A 231 8.46 4.21 13.06
N MET A 232 7.84 5.01 13.90
CA MET A 232 8.07 5.00 15.34
C MET A 232 7.74 3.65 15.96
N GLN A 233 6.63 3.03 15.57
CA GLN A 233 6.27 1.69 16.05
C GLN A 233 7.27 0.64 15.61
N PHE A 234 7.76 0.68 14.37
CA PHE A 234 8.82 -0.22 13.90
C PHE A 234 10.11 -0.03 14.70
N ASP A 235 10.51 1.21 14.97
CA ASP A 235 11.71 1.52 15.76
C ASP A 235 11.56 1.05 17.22
N ILE A 236 10.38 1.20 17.84
CA ILE A 236 10.09 0.68 19.19
C ILE A 236 10.26 -0.85 19.22
N MET A 237 9.74 -1.55 18.21
CA MET A 237 9.86 -3.01 18.11
C MET A 237 11.25 -3.48 17.64
N GLY A 238 12.14 -2.60 17.20
CA GLY A 238 13.40 -2.97 16.56
C GLY A 238 13.21 -3.70 15.22
N ALA A 239 12.07 -3.51 14.56
CA ALA A 239 11.71 -4.22 13.34
C ALA A 239 12.44 -3.66 12.10
N GLU A 240 12.80 -4.54 11.18
CA GLU A 240 13.39 -4.20 9.86
C GLU A 240 12.31 -4.01 8.78
N THR A 241 11.04 -4.07 9.15
CA THR A 241 9.89 -3.95 8.24
C THR A 241 9.97 -2.68 7.38
N LEU A 242 9.76 -2.83 6.08
CA LEU A 242 9.76 -1.73 5.13
C LEU A 242 8.43 -0.97 5.20
N LEU A 243 8.51 0.32 4.92
CA LEU A 243 7.35 1.19 4.76
C LEU A 243 7.31 1.74 3.33
N LEU A 244 6.23 1.46 2.62
CA LEU A 244 5.95 2.02 1.32
C LEU A 244 4.99 3.19 1.48
N THR A 245 5.40 4.38 1.02
CA THR A 245 4.55 5.57 0.98
C THR A 245 3.72 5.56 -0.29
N ARG A 246 2.39 5.42 -0.14
CA ARG A 246 1.47 5.39 -1.26
C ARG A 246 0.65 6.69 -1.30
N CYS A 247 0.63 7.34 -2.46
CA CYS A 247 -0.18 8.52 -2.71
C CYS A 247 -1.36 8.14 -3.62
N ASP A 248 -2.58 8.28 -3.11
CA ASP A 248 -3.85 8.05 -3.81
C ASP A 248 -4.51 9.39 -4.25
N THR A 249 -3.70 10.43 -4.36
CA THR A 249 -4.14 11.79 -4.73
C THR A 249 -4.74 11.87 -6.12
N ASP A 250 -4.34 10.95 -7.02
CA ASP A 250 -4.95 10.86 -8.35
C ASP A 250 -6.45 10.58 -8.24
N HIS A 251 -7.26 11.32 -9.02
CA HIS A 251 -8.71 11.29 -8.98
C HIS A 251 -9.34 11.60 -7.61
N SER A 252 -8.60 12.23 -6.68
CA SER A 252 -9.19 12.74 -5.45
C SER A 252 -9.99 14.02 -5.72
N GLU A 253 -11.24 14.03 -5.26
CA GLU A 253 -12.16 15.19 -5.45
C GLU A 253 -12.11 16.12 -4.23
N PHE A 254 -11.68 15.60 -3.06
CA PHE A 254 -11.73 16.34 -1.81
C PHE A 254 -10.46 16.19 -0.99
N ILE A 255 -10.26 17.18 -0.10
CA ILE A 255 -9.31 17.15 1.02
C ILE A 255 -10.05 17.47 2.32
N THR A 256 -9.67 16.80 3.43
CA THR A 256 -10.39 16.96 4.72
C THR A 256 -10.19 18.32 5.36
N SER A 257 -9.03 18.95 5.18
CA SER A 257 -8.67 20.22 5.82
C SER A 257 -7.65 20.97 4.99
N VAL A 258 -7.60 22.28 5.19
CA VAL A 258 -6.64 23.22 4.58
C VAL A 258 -5.61 23.72 5.59
N ILE A 259 -5.25 22.90 6.58
CA ILE A 259 -4.28 23.28 7.61
C ILE A 259 -2.84 23.35 7.07
N ASP A 260 -2.53 22.62 6.00
CA ASP A 260 -1.20 22.56 5.41
C ASP A 260 -1.12 23.45 4.17
N GLU A 261 -0.26 24.46 4.19
CA GLU A 261 -0.10 25.40 3.07
C GLU A 261 0.43 24.75 1.78
N ARG A 262 1.06 23.57 1.86
CA ARG A 262 1.52 22.81 0.69
C ARG A 262 0.37 22.36 -0.19
N ASP A 263 -0.81 22.13 0.41
CA ASP A 263 -1.99 21.66 -0.29
C ASP A 263 -2.83 22.82 -0.88
N HIS A 264 -2.61 24.08 -0.45
CA HIS A 264 -3.45 25.22 -0.83
C HIS A 264 -3.50 25.49 -2.32
N GLU A 265 -2.42 25.20 -3.05
CA GLU A 265 -2.35 25.35 -4.50
C GLU A 265 -3.40 24.52 -5.24
N TYR A 266 -3.80 23.41 -4.63
CA TYR A 266 -4.70 22.42 -5.23
C TYR A 266 -6.15 22.52 -4.71
N VAL A 267 -6.39 23.34 -3.69
CA VAL A 267 -7.74 23.52 -3.14
C VAL A 267 -8.55 24.42 -4.07
N GLN A 268 -9.75 23.94 -4.42
CA GLN A 268 -10.65 24.69 -5.30
C GLN A 268 -11.68 25.49 -4.48
N GLY A 269 -11.95 26.70 -4.95
CA GLY A 269 -12.98 27.57 -4.41
C GLY A 269 -13.95 28.04 -5.49
N ALA A 270 -15.08 28.61 -5.07
CA ALA A 270 -16.00 29.31 -5.96
C ALA A 270 -15.38 30.66 -6.38
N THR A 271 -15.45 30.96 -7.69
CA THR A 271 -15.02 32.25 -8.25
C THR A 271 -16.20 33.18 -8.56
N LYS A 272 -17.41 32.73 -8.24
CA LYS A 272 -18.65 33.51 -8.34
C LYS A 272 -19.37 33.47 -7.00
N SER A 273 -20.07 34.57 -6.68
CA SER A 273 -20.91 34.65 -5.48
C SER A 273 -22.17 33.81 -5.72
N VAL A 274 -22.26 32.69 -5.04
CA VAL A 274 -23.39 31.76 -5.06
C VAL A 274 -23.67 31.29 -3.62
N GLU A 275 -24.86 30.71 -3.39
CA GLU A 275 -25.18 30.06 -2.11
C GLU A 275 -24.23 28.89 -1.82
N PRO A 276 -23.96 28.58 -0.54
CA PRO A 276 -23.15 27.39 -0.19
C PRO A 276 -23.72 26.09 -0.79
N LEU A 277 -22.85 25.22 -1.31
CA LEU A 277 -23.23 23.94 -1.92
C LEU A 277 -24.16 23.12 -1.01
N LYS A 278 -23.86 23.04 0.30
CA LYS A 278 -24.68 22.32 1.27
C LYS A 278 -26.13 22.85 1.34
N GLU A 279 -26.33 24.17 1.19
CA GLU A 279 -27.66 24.78 1.22
C GLU A 279 -28.42 24.51 -0.07
N CYS A 280 -27.73 24.58 -1.22
CA CYS A 280 -28.31 24.21 -2.52
C CYS A 280 -28.80 22.75 -2.51
N LEU A 281 -27.96 21.82 -2.05
CA LEU A 281 -28.31 20.40 -1.98
C LEU A 281 -29.43 20.12 -0.95
N ALA A 282 -29.44 20.80 0.19
CA ALA A 282 -30.50 20.65 1.19
C ALA A 282 -31.86 21.11 0.62
N LYS A 283 -31.89 22.21 -0.14
CA LYS A 283 -33.11 22.70 -0.82
C LYS A 283 -33.57 21.70 -1.88
N ALA A 284 -32.66 21.21 -2.72
CA ALA A 284 -32.98 20.21 -3.75
C ALA A 284 -33.55 18.93 -3.11
N GLN A 285 -32.96 18.46 -2.03
CA GLN A 285 -33.46 17.30 -1.29
C GLN A 285 -34.87 17.52 -0.72
N ALA A 286 -35.11 18.67 -0.12
CA ALA A 286 -36.42 19.02 0.43
C ALA A 286 -37.50 19.09 -0.66
N ASN A 287 -37.14 19.47 -1.89
CA ASN A 287 -38.02 19.55 -3.05
C ASN A 287 -38.16 18.22 -3.81
N GLY A 288 -37.44 17.16 -3.42
CA GLY A 288 -37.42 15.87 -4.14
C GLY A 288 -36.71 15.92 -5.48
N GLU A 289 -35.80 16.87 -5.70
CA GLU A 289 -35.03 17.05 -6.92
C GLU A 289 -33.86 16.06 -7.00
N ASP A 290 -33.34 15.79 -8.20
CA ASP A 290 -32.12 14.99 -8.40
C ASP A 290 -30.89 15.74 -7.86
N LEU A 291 -30.30 15.22 -6.79
CA LEU A 291 -29.15 15.83 -6.12
C LEU A 291 -27.91 15.91 -7.02
N LYS A 292 -27.75 14.97 -7.96
CA LYS A 292 -26.63 14.99 -8.91
C LYS A 292 -26.81 16.12 -9.93
N ALA A 293 -28.01 16.29 -10.44
CA ALA A 293 -28.37 17.40 -11.35
C ALA A 293 -28.20 18.76 -10.63
N ALA A 294 -28.72 18.88 -9.39
CA ALA A 294 -28.58 20.09 -8.59
C ALA A 294 -27.11 20.45 -8.30
N ARG A 295 -26.28 19.45 -7.98
CA ARG A 295 -24.83 19.64 -7.79
C ARG A 295 -24.15 20.11 -9.07
N ASN A 296 -24.48 19.54 -10.22
CA ASN A 296 -23.88 19.91 -11.50
C ASN A 296 -24.28 21.34 -11.92
N ASP A 297 -25.54 21.71 -11.75
CA ASP A 297 -26.01 23.09 -11.95
C ASP A 297 -25.25 24.06 -11.04
N TRP A 298 -25.17 23.73 -9.75
CA TRP A 298 -24.44 24.55 -8.79
C TRP A 298 -22.96 24.71 -9.19
N LYS A 299 -22.26 23.61 -9.56
CA LYS A 299 -20.86 23.66 -10.04
C LYS A 299 -20.70 24.60 -11.25
N SER A 300 -21.66 24.60 -12.16
CA SER A 300 -21.62 25.47 -13.34
C SER A 300 -21.74 26.96 -12.99
N ARG A 301 -22.56 27.31 -11.98
CA ARG A 301 -22.72 28.67 -11.46
C ARG A 301 -21.55 29.15 -10.61
N ALA A 302 -21.01 28.26 -9.77
CA ALA A 302 -19.91 28.56 -8.85
C ALA A 302 -18.57 28.75 -9.58
N VAL A 303 -18.36 28.08 -10.70
CA VAL A 303 -17.11 28.07 -11.49
C VAL A 303 -15.92 27.76 -10.59
N LEU A 304 -15.80 26.48 -10.21
CA LEU A 304 -14.71 26.04 -9.33
C LEU A 304 -13.34 26.21 -9.99
N ARG A 305 -12.40 26.86 -9.28
CA ARG A 305 -11.02 27.08 -9.68
C ARG A 305 -10.10 26.90 -8.48
N THR A 306 -8.82 26.61 -8.70
CA THR A 306 -7.79 26.92 -7.71
C THR A 306 -7.58 28.43 -7.64
N PHE A 307 -6.90 28.95 -6.59
CA PHE A 307 -6.69 30.40 -6.50
C PHE A 307 -5.84 30.93 -7.65
N ASP A 308 -4.81 30.21 -8.07
CA ASP A 308 -3.93 30.61 -9.18
C ASP A 308 -4.71 30.65 -10.52
N GLU A 309 -5.64 29.72 -10.73
CA GLU A 309 -6.54 29.76 -11.89
C GLU A 309 -7.53 30.93 -11.82
N ALA A 310 -8.04 31.23 -10.63
CA ALA A 310 -8.90 32.40 -10.42
C ALA A 310 -8.17 33.72 -10.70
N VAL A 311 -6.90 33.81 -10.34
CA VAL A 311 -6.02 34.94 -10.71
C VAL A 311 -5.86 35.01 -12.23
N LYS A 312 -5.56 33.87 -12.87
CA LYS A 312 -5.37 33.80 -14.33
C LYS A 312 -6.63 34.21 -15.11
N ASP A 313 -7.80 33.89 -14.61
CA ASP A 313 -9.09 34.21 -15.28
C ASP A 313 -9.36 35.72 -15.32
N VAL A 314 -8.72 36.54 -14.47
CA VAL A 314 -8.94 38.00 -14.41
C VAL A 314 -7.71 38.85 -14.74
N ALA A 315 -6.53 38.28 -14.70
CA ALA A 315 -5.27 38.97 -14.96
C ALA A 315 -4.95 39.02 -16.47
N THR A 316 -4.21 40.04 -16.89
CA THR A 316 -3.51 39.99 -18.17
C THR A 316 -2.33 39.01 -18.10
N ASP A 317 -1.84 38.53 -19.23
CA ASP A 317 -0.69 37.60 -19.28
C ASP A 317 0.50 38.15 -18.48
N SER A 318 0.84 39.44 -18.63
CA SER A 318 1.95 40.07 -17.91
C SER A 318 1.70 40.15 -16.40
N GLU A 319 0.49 40.45 -15.96
CA GLU A 319 0.13 40.46 -14.54
C GLU A 319 0.18 39.04 -13.94
N TYR A 320 -0.29 38.05 -14.69
CA TYR A 320 -0.25 36.64 -14.26
C TYR A 320 1.20 36.14 -14.18
N ASP A 321 2.05 36.47 -15.16
CA ASP A 321 3.47 36.09 -15.13
C ASP A 321 4.20 36.70 -13.94
N ALA A 322 3.92 37.97 -13.62
CA ALA A 322 4.46 38.63 -12.44
C ALA A 322 4.00 37.94 -11.15
N TYR A 323 2.68 37.63 -11.04
CA TYR A 323 2.08 36.93 -9.91
C TYR A 323 2.73 35.56 -9.69
N ILE A 324 2.72 34.70 -10.71
CA ILE A 324 3.21 33.32 -10.56
C ILE A 324 4.74 33.25 -10.32
N THR A 325 5.47 34.21 -10.84
CA THR A 325 6.91 34.32 -10.59
C THR A 325 7.19 34.65 -9.13
N GLU A 326 6.47 35.60 -8.52
CA GLU A 326 6.60 35.94 -7.11
C GLU A 326 6.13 34.77 -6.21
N VAL A 327 5.01 34.10 -6.54
CA VAL A 327 4.55 32.91 -5.83
C VAL A 327 5.60 31.80 -5.81
N ARG A 328 6.31 31.55 -6.92
CA ARG A 328 7.36 30.53 -7.01
C ARG A 328 8.61 30.88 -6.22
N GLN A 329 8.87 32.16 -6.00
CA GLN A 329 10.04 32.65 -5.25
C GLN A 329 9.76 32.73 -3.74
N THR A 330 8.50 32.78 -3.32
CA THR A 330 8.15 32.87 -1.89
C THR A 330 8.31 31.53 -1.19
N GLN A 331 8.75 31.59 0.07
CA GLN A 331 8.80 30.44 0.96
C GLN A 331 7.40 30.04 1.46
N PHE A 332 6.48 30.99 1.56
CA PHE A 332 5.14 30.81 2.08
C PHE A 332 4.15 30.57 0.94
N ARG A 333 3.48 29.41 0.94
CA ARG A 333 2.56 28.98 -0.13
C ARG A 333 1.08 29.08 0.28
N SER A 334 0.78 29.70 1.41
CA SER A 334 -0.58 29.81 1.93
C SER A 334 -1.49 30.63 1.00
N LEU A 335 -2.79 30.40 1.07
CA LEU A 335 -3.77 31.22 0.36
C LEU A 335 -3.65 32.70 0.74
N THR A 336 -3.35 33.01 2.02
CA THR A 336 -3.11 34.39 2.47
C THR A 336 -1.96 35.04 1.70
N SER A 337 -0.79 34.39 1.64
CA SER A 337 0.35 34.89 0.88
C SER A 337 0.05 35.06 -0.61
N ARG A 338 -0.66 34.10 -1.21
CA ARG A 338 -1.10 34.17 -2.62
C ARG A 338 -2.03 35.34 -2.85
N ARG A 339 -2.97 35.62 -1.94
CA ARG A 339 -3.87 36.79 -2.02
C ARG A 339 -3.11 38.11 -1.93
N GLU A 340 -2.13 38.21 -1.05
CA GLU A 340 -1.28 39.39 -0.90
C GLU A 340 -0.47 39.67 -2.18
N ILE A 341 0.12 38.63 -2.77
CA ILE A 341 0.85 38.75 -4.04
C ILE A 341 -0.10 39.15 -5.16
N ALA A 342 -1.25 38.52 -5.28
CA ALA A 342 -2.25 38.86 -6.31
C ALA A 342 -2.73 40.32 -6.18
N ALA A 343 -2.95 40.80 -4.95
CA ALA A 343 -3.38 42.21 -4.72
C ALA A 343 -2.35 43.23 -5.18
N ARG A 344 -1.04 42.87 -5.25
CA ARG A 344 0.01 43.73 -5.77
C ARG A 344 0.20 43.59 -7.28
N ALA A 345 0.09 42.35 -7.79
CA ALA A 345 0.44 42.03 -9.17
C ALA A 345 -0.71 42.27 -10.16
N VAL A 346 -1.98 42.15 -9.71
CA VAL A 346 -3.16 42.16 -10.57
C VAL A 346 -4.07 43.33 -10.21
N LYS A 347 -4.51 44.07 -11.23
CA LYS A 347 -5.35 45.28 -11.05
C LYS A 347 -6.79 44.93 -10.67
N GLN A 348 -7.30 43.84 -11.25
CA GLN A 348 -8.68 43.39 -11.01
C GLN A 348 -8.75 42.56 -9.72
N ALA A 349 -9.76 42.84 -8.88
CA ALA A 349 -10.01 42.05 -7.67
C ALA A 349 -10.36 40.60 -8.02
N VAL A 350 -9.71 39.67 -7.34
CA VAL A 350 -9.92 38.22 -7.49
C VAL A 350 -10.93 37.77 -6.44
N PHE A 351 -12.13 37.38 -6.87
CA PHE A 351 -13.08 36.71 -5.98
C PHE A 351 -12.73 35.23 -5.92
N PHE A 352 -12.54 34.73 -4.70
CA PHE A 352 -12.25 33.32 -4.45
C PHE A 352 -12.66 32.94 -3.03
N ASP A 353 -13.49 31.90 -2.90
CA ASP A 353 -13.91 31.39 -1.60
C ASP A 353 -13.98 29.84 -1.65
N TRP A 354 -13.14 29.19 -0.89
CA TRP A 354 -13.10 27.72 -0.79
C TRP A 354 -14.04 27.12 0.25
N ASP A 355 -14.71 27.97 1.08
CA ASP A 355 -15.70 27.50 2.04
C ASP A 355 -17.11 27.36 1.42
N ILE A 356 -17.42 28.15 0.42
CA ILE A 356 -18.68 28.05 -0.34
C ILE A 356 -18.92 26.64 -0.92
N PRO A 357 -17.94 25.97 -1.56
CA PRO A 357 -18.14 24.66 -2.17
C PRO A 357 -18.04 23.47 -1.22
N ARG A 358 -17.81 23.67 0.09
CA ARG A 358 -17.60 22.55 1.02
C ARG A 358 -18.71 21.51 0.95
N SER A 359 -18.30 20.23 1.02
CA SER A 359 -19.25 19.12 1.09
C SER A 359 -20.07 19.15 2.39
N ALA A 360 -21.15 18.36 2.46
CA ALA A 360 -21.96 18.23 3.68
C ALA A 360 -21.13 17.71 4.89
N MET A 361 -20.06 16.99 4.64
CA MET A 361 -19.10 16.52 5.65
C MET A 361 -18.00 17.55 5.97
N GLY A 362 -18.05 18.72 5.36
CA GLY A 362 -17.10 19.80 5.60
C GLY A 362 -15.78 19.71 4.83
N GLN A 363 -15.64 18.79 3.89
CA GLN A 363 -14.45 18.63 3.06
C GLN A 363 -14.36 19.76 2.03
N TYR A 364 -13.14 20.08 1.63
CA TYR A 364 -12.83 21.06 0.60
C TYR A 364 -12.65 20.38 -0.75
N PHE A 365 -13.09 21.01 -1.85
CA PHE A 365 -12.77 20.51 -3.18
C PHE A 365 -11.28 20.58 -3.45
N PHE A 366 -10.77 19.52 -4.05
CA PHE A 366 -9.34 19.34 -4.34
C PHE A 366 -9.15 19.03 -5.83
N LYS A 367 -8.20 19.70 -6.46
CA LYS A 367 -7.83 19.46 -7.85
C LYS A 367 -6.70 18.46 -7.91
N SER A 368 -7.00 17.21 -8.18
CA SER A 368 -5.97 16.21 -8.44
C SER A 368 -5.24 16.49 -9.75
N CYS A 369 -3.93 16.26 -9.76
CA CYS A 369 -3.08 16.31 -10.94
C CYS A 369 -1.73 15.68 -10.61
N VAL A 370 -0.95 15.31 -11.63
CA VAL A 370 0.37 14.68 -11.44
C VAL A 370 1.31 15.54 -10.57
N LYS A 371 1.24 16.88 -10.68
CA LYS A 371 2.02 17.80 -9.85
C LYS A 371 1.70 17.65 -8.35
N ALA A 372 0.42 17.55 -7.99
CA ALA A 372 -0.01 17.34 -6.60
C ALA A 372 0.53 16.02 -6.04
N ILE A 373 0.51 14.95 -6.85
CA ILE A 373 1.06 13.65 -6.46
C ILE A 373 2.58 13.75 -6.26
N ILE A 374 3.29 14.44 -7.16
CA ILE A 374 4.74 14.63 -7.07
C ILE A 374 5.11 15.37 -5.79
N GLU A 375 4.46 16.49 -5.48
CA GLU A 375 4.78 17.30 -4.29
C GLU A 375 4.53 16.53 -3.00
N ARG A 376 3.43 15.77 -2.91
CA ARG A 376 3.15 14.89 -1.77
C ARG A 376 4.19 13.78 -1.66
N ALA A 377 4.50 13.10 -2.75
CA ALA A 377 5.50 12.02 -2.77
C ALA A 377 6.88 12.54 -2.33
N LEU A 378 7.29 13.71 -2.79
CA LEU A 378 8.55 14.36 -2.37
C LEU A 378 8.56 14.68 -0.87
N ALA A 379 7.44 15.15 -0.32
CA ALA A 379 7.34 15.49 1.09
C ALA A 379 7.46 14.24 2.00
N VAL A 380 6.95 13.09 1.55
CA VAL A 380 6.90 11.86 2.37
C VAL A 380 8.00 10.85 2.04
N ALA A 381 8.67 10.97 0.91
CA ALA A 381 9.74 10.06 0.49
C ALA A 381 10.78 9.78 1.59
N PRO A 382 11.24 10.77 2.38
CA PRO A 382 12.22 10.50 3.44
C PRO A 382 11.72 9.66 4.61
N LEU A 383 10.41 9.40 4.71
CA LEU A 383 9.82 8.65 5.82
C LEU A 383 9.66 7.16 5.53
N GLY A 384 9.71 6.79 4.25
CA GLY A 384 9.52 5.40 3.82
C GLY A 384 10.65 4.89 2.93
N ASP A 385 10.60 3.62 2.63
CA ASP A 385 11.61 2.88 1.86
C ASP A 385 11.32 2.87 0.36
N VAL A 386 10.04 2.79 -0.01
CA VAL A 386 9.55 2.69 -1.39
C VAL A 386 8.45 3.74 -1.60
N THR A 387 8.30 4.24 -2.82
CA THR A 387 7.23 5.19 -3.18
C THR A 387 6.32 4.58 -4.25
N TRP A 388 5.02 4.76 -4.09
CA TRP A 388 4.00 4.35 -5.04
C TRP A 388 3.00 5.49 -5.25
N ALA A 389 2.91 6.01 -6.47
CA ALA A 389 1.78 6.82 -6.90
C ALA A 389 0.72 5.90 -7.50
N ARG A 390 -0.43 5.77 -6.85
CA ARG A 390 -1.56 5.08 -7.45
C ARG A 390 -2.15 5.97 -8.55
N MET A 391 -2.28 5.40 -9.74
CA MET A 391 -2.93 6.02 -10.88
C MET A 391 -4.15 5.19 -11.28
N ASP A 392 -5.28 5.82 -11.49
CA ASP A 392 -6.53 5.13 -11.83
C ASP A 392 -6.66 4.85 -13.34
N ALA A 393 -5.83 5.51 -14.16
CA ALA A 393 -5.69 5.23 -15.58
C ALA A 393 -4.19 5.05 -15.92
N PRO A 394 -3.84 4.19 -16.87
CA PRO A 394 -2.45 3.97 -17.27
C PRO A 394 -1.97 5.08 -18.20
N ASN A 395 -1.85 6.30 -17.70
CA ASN A 395 -1.32 7.43 -18.46
C ASN A 395 0.22 7.40 -18.45
N TRP A 396 0.81 7.13 -19.61
CA TRP A 396 2.26 6.98 -19.73
C TRP A 396 3.03 8.27 -19.42
N ASP A 397 2.52 9.42 -19.87
CA ASP A 397 3.19 10.70 -19.65
C ASP A 397 3.22 11.07 -18.17
N ASP A 398 2.14 10.88 -17.44
CA ASP A 398 2.07 11.09 -15.99
C ASP A 398 2.99 10.11 -15.22
N ILE A 399 3.05 8.85 -15.68
CA ILE A 399 3.98 7.85 -15.11
C ILE A 399 5.42 8.34 -15.25
N VAL A 400 5.82 8.76 -16.45
CA VAL A 400 7.18 9.24 -16.72
C VAL A 400 7.48 10.53 -15.95
N GLU A 401 6.55 11.49 -15.95
CA GLU A 401 6.70 12.76 -15.24
C GLU A 401 6.91 12.52 -13.74
N PHE A 402 6.04 11.72 -13.11
CA PHE A 402 6.11 11.42 -11.68
C PHE A 402 7.46 10.81 -11.29
N HIS A 403 7.85 9.71 -11.94
CA HIS A 403 9.05 8.97 -11.57
C HIS A 403 10.33 9.78 -11.84
N THR A 404 10.35 10.55 -12.93
CA THR A 404 11.47 11.45 -13.27
C THR A 404 11.61 12.57 -12.24
N ALA A 405 10.51 13.22 -11.86
CA ALA A 405 10.53 14.34 -10.93
C ALA A 405 10.98 13.89 -9.51
N VAL A 406 10.43 12.79 -9.02
CA VAL A 406 10.81 12.25 -7.70
C VAL A 406 12.28 11.80 -7.70
N ARG A 407 12.74 11.13 -8.75
CA ARG A 407 14.13 10.68 -8.87
C ARG A 407 15.13 11.81 -8.96
N LYS A 408 14.75 12.94 -9.55
CA LYS A 408 15.62 14.13 -9.60
C LYS A 408 16.01 14.62 -8.21
N VAL A 409 15.11 14.50 -7.23
CA VAL A 409 15.33 14.91 -5.83
C VAL A 409 15.90 13.76 -4.99
N HIS A 410 15.44 12.54 -5.24
CA HIS A 410 15.82 11.31 -4.55
C HIS A 410 16.40 10.28 -5.54
N PRO A 411 17.69 10.39 -5.94
CA PRO A 411 18.28 9.57 -7.02
C PRO A 411 18.19 8.06 -6.77
N ASP A 412 18.25 7.66 -5.50
CA ASP A 412 18.25 6.27 -5.08
C ASP A 412 16.85 5.71 -4.72
N ARG A 413 15.80 6.49 -5.00
CA ARG A 413 14.44 6.07 -4.64
C ARG A 413 14.02 4.79 -5.35
N LEU A 414 13.49 3.84 -4.59
CA LEU A 414 12.79 2.67 -5.08
C LEU A 414 11.33 3.02 -5.34
N PHE A 415 10.77 2.49 -6.41
CA PHE A 415 9.37 2.70 -6.77
C PHE A 415 8.62 1.39 -6.87
N ALA A 416 7.33 1.46 -6.58
CA ALA A 416 6.35 0.41 -6.82
C ALA A 416 5.28 0.90 -7.80
N PHE A 417 4.60 -0.04 -8.47
CA PHE A 417 3.45 0.24 -9.32
C PHE A 417 2.38 -0.86 -9.17
N GLY A 418 1.11 -0.45 -9.10
CA GLY A 418 -0.01 -1.38 -9.05
C GLY A 418 -0.93 -1.16 -10.24
N TYR A 419 -1.22 -2.26 -10.94
CA TYR A 419 -2.20 -2.28 -12.02
C TYR A 419 -3.60 -2.41 -11.43
N THR A 420 -4.46 -1.41 -11.59
CA THR A 420 -5.86 -1.60 -11.20
C THR A 420 -6.53 -2.61 -12.15
N GLY A 421 -7.45 -3.41 -11.61
CA GLY A 421 -8.03 -4.52 -12.38
C GLY A 421 -8.98 -4.10 -13.53
N ASP A 422 -9.26 -2.82 -13.65
CA ASP A 422 -10.13 -2.20 -14.63
C ASP A 422 -9.40 -1.26 -15.61
N TYR A 423 -8.07 -1.29 -15.65
CA TYR A 423 -7.31 -0.51 -16.62
C TYR A 423 -7.69 -0.85 -18.06
N ASP A 424 -8.15 0.16 -18.80
CA ASP A 424 -8.36 0.09 -20.23
C ASP A 424 -7.15 0.64 -20.99
N PHE A 425 -6.17 -0.22 -21.21
CA PHE A 425 -4.94 0.15 -21.90
C PHE A 425 -5.18 0.64 -23.33
N GLY A 426 -6.19 0.08 -24.02
CA GLY A 426 -6.54 0.48 -25.37
C GLY A 426 -7.05 1.91 -25.43
N LYS A 427 -7.97 2.29 -24.53
CA LYS A 427 -8.45 3.68 -24.42
C LYS A 427 -7.36 4.66 -23.99
N ALA A 428 -6.39 4.19 -23.20
CA ALA A 428 -5.22 4.98 -22.81
C ALA A 428 -4.18 5.13 -23.93
N GLY A 429 -4.42 4.54 -25.10
CA GLY A 429 -3.55 4.69 -26.27
C GLY A 429 -2.41 3.67 -26.38
N PHE A 430 -2.38 2.62 -25.57
CA PHE A 430 -1.38 1.57 -25.64
C PHE A 430 -1.71 0.55 -26.73
N SER A 431 -0.72 0.19 -27.54
CA SER A 431 -0.83 -0.97 -28.41
C SER A 431 -0.65 -2.27 -27.63
N PRO A 432 -1.12 -3.43 -28.14
CA PRO A 432 -0.87 -4.73 -27.51
C PRO A 432 0.62 -5.02 -27.30
N GLU A 433 1.49 -4.57 -28.19
CA GLU A 433 2.94 -4.72 -28.11
C GLU A 433 3.52 -3.90 -26.96
N GLN A 434 3.05 -2.66 -26.79
CA GLN A 434 3.44 -1.80 -25.66
C GLN A 434 3.01 -2.41 -24.32
N VAL A 435 1.78 -2.92 -24.22
CA VAL A 435 1.31 -3.60 -23.00
C VAL A 435 2.19 -4.79 -22.64
N LYS A 436 2.65 -5.54 -23.64
CA LYS A 436 3.53 -6.71 -23.47
C LYS A 436 4.87 -6.37 -22.80
N THR A 437 5.44 -5.20 -23.11
CA THR A 437 6.75 -4.76 -22.61
C THR A 437 6.68 -3.70 -21.53
N LEU A 438 5.48 -3.20 -21.18
CA LEU A 438 5.25 -2.10 -20.26
C LEU A 438 6.00 -2.28 -18.93
N HIS A 439 5.95 -3.48 -18.36
CA HIS A 439 6.64 -3.79 -17.11
C HIS A 439 8.17 -3.64 -17.20
N LEU A 440 8.77 -3.91 -18.37
CA LEU A 440 10.21 -3.73 -18.60
C LEU A 440 10.56 -2.24 -18.74
N ASP A 441 9.71 -1.47 -19.40
CA ASP A 441 9.94 -0.03 -19.55
C ASP A 441 9.78 0.69 -18.21
N MET A 442 8.83 0.28 -17.38
CA MET A 442 8.70 0.74 -15.99
C MET A 442 9.92 0.35 -15.14
N ALA A 443 10.45 -0.86 -15.29
CA ALA A 443 11.64 -1.31 -14.56
C ALA A 443 12.86 -0.41 -14.83
N LYS A 444 13.05 0.05 -16.06
CA LYS A 444 14.13 0.98 -16.44
C LYS A 444 14.03 2.32 -15.69
N MET A 445 12.83 2.72 -15.31
CA MET A 445 12.62 3.92 -14.45
C MET A 445 12.84 3.63 -12.97
N GLY A 446 13.19 2.41 -12.59
CA GLY A 446 13.43 1.97 -11.20
C GLY A 446 12.15 1.64 -10.44
N ILE A 447 11.11 1.25 -11.15
CA ILE A 447 9.94 0.60 -10.57
C ILE A 447 10.31 -0.87 -10.37
N VAL A 448 10.75 -1.18 -9.16
CA VAL A 448 11.38 -2.47 -8.80
C VAL A 448 10.38 -3.52 -8.35
N TRP A 449 9.13 -3.12 -8.10
CA TRP A 449 8.05 -4.00 -7.68
C TRP A 449 6.75 -3.58 -8.36
N GLN A 450 6.11 -4.53 -9.03
CA GLN A 450 4.87 -4.29 -9.75
C GLN A 450 3.84 -5.37 -9.37
N VAL A 451 2.60 -4.96 -9.17
CA VAL A 451 1.55 -5.85 -8.68
C VAL A 451 0.24 -5.71 -9.44
N GLN A 452 -0.39 -6.86 -9.73
CA GLN A 452 -1.82 -6.92 -10.04
C GLN A 452 -2.59 -7.17 -8.73
N PRO A 453 -3.19 -6.14 -8.11
CA PRO A 453 -3.63 -6.24 -6.70
C PRO A 453 -4.87 -7.10 -6.48
N ILE A 454 -5.72 -7.29 -7.50
CA ILE A 454 -7.03 -7.95 -7.35
C ILE A 454 -7.17 -9.23 -8.17
N TRP A 455 -6.05 -9.87 -8.53
CA TRP A 455 -6.08 -11.08 -9.33
C TRP A 455 -6.99 -12.17 -8.75
N SER A 456 -6.95 -12.42 -7.45
CA SER A 456 -7.80 -13.45 -6.83
C SER A 456 -9.29 -13.19 -7.04
N LEU A 457 -9.73 -11.93 -7.07
CA LEU A 457 -11.12 -11.62 -7.37
C LEU A 457 -11.48 -12.04 -8.79
N GLN A 458 -10.69 -11.62 -9.78
CA GLN A 458 -10.98 -11.88 -11.19
C GLN A 458 -10.67 -13.32 -11.59
N GLY A 459 -9.48 -13.81 -11.28
CA GLY A 459 -9.01 -15.13 -11.69
C GLY A 459 -9.73 -16.29 -11.01
N LEU A 460 -9.97 -16.18 -9.69
CA LEU A 460 -10.70 -17.23 -8.97
C LEU A 460 -12.19 -17.22 -9.30
N LEU A 461 -12.82 -16.06 -9.51
CA LEU A 461 -14.20 -15.99 -9.96
C LEU A 461 -14.39 -16.70 -11.31
N MET A 462 -13.51 -16.41 -12.28
CA MET A 462 -13.54 -17.08 -13.60
C MET A 462 -13.34 -18.58 -13.47
N ALA A 463 -12.30 -19.01 -12.77
CA ALA A 463 -12.00 -20.44 -12.60
C ALA A 463 -13.14 -21.18 -11.87
N THR A 464 -13.76 -20.52 -10.90
CA THR A 464 -14.88 -21.11 -10.14
C THR A 464 -16.15 -21.21 -10.99
N ASP A 465 -16.47 -20.18 -11.78
CA ASP A 465 -17.63 -20.19 -12.69
C ASP A 465 -17.47 -21.25 -13.78
N ASP A 466 -16.30 -21.33 -14.39
CA ASP A 466 -16.01 -22.36 -15.42
C ASP A 466 -16.10 -23.77 -14.83
N PHE A 467 -15.55 -23.99 -13.64
CA PHE A 467 -15.68 -25.26 -12.96
C PHE A 467 -17.14 -25.56 -12.55
N GLY A 468 -17.89 -24.57 -12.09
CA GLY A 468 -19.32 -24.71 -11.73
C GLY A 468 -20.15 -25.16 -12.93
N LYS A 469 -19.92 -24.59 -14.12
CA LYS A 469 -20.57 -25.00 -15.37
C LYS A 469 -20.21 -26.46 -15.74
N LEU A 470 -18.93 -26.79 -15.67
CA LEU A 470 -18.44 -28.17 -15.92
C LEU A 470 -19.06 -29.17 -14.96
N TRP A 471 -19.07 -28.84 -13.66
CA TRP A 471 -19.64 -29.69 -12.62
C TRP A 471 -21.14 -29.91 -12.81
N ALA A 472 -21.89 -28.89 -13.15
CA ALA A 472 -23.32 -28.96 -13.39
C ALA A 472 -23.69 -29.82 -14.62
N SER A 473 -22.84 -29.83 -15.66
CA SER A 473 -23.08 -30.55 -16.91
C SER A 473 -22.52 -31.97 -16.92
N GLU A 474 -21.35 -32.22 -16.32
CA GLU A 474 -20.60 -33.46 -16.46
C GLU A 474 -20.21 -34.11 -15.11
N ALA A 475 -20.52 -33.46 -14.00
CA ALA A 475 -20.26 -33.96 -12.64
C ALA A 475 -18.82 -34.51 -12.47
N ILE A 476 -18.69 -35.72 -11.88
CA ILE A 476 -17.36 -36.31 -11.60
C ILE A 476 -16.54 -36.58 -12.86
N GLY A 477 -17.18 -36.88 -14.00
CA GLY A 477 -16.49 -37.13 -15.26
C GLY A 477 -15.71 -35.90 -15.75
N GLY A 478 -16.35 -34.73 -15.71
CA GLY A 478 -15.72 -33.46 -16.03
C GLY A 478 -14.60 -33.10 -15.05
N TYR A 479 -14.83 -33.30 -13.75
CA TYR A 479 -13.80 -33.05 -12.72
C TYR A 479 -12.54 -33.92 -12.96
N VAL A 480 -12.71 -35.22 -13.19
CA VAL A 480 -11.55 -36.12 -13.43
C VAL A 480 -10.76 -35.68 -14.64
N ARG A 481 -11.45 -35.36 -15.74
CA ARG A 481 -10.81 -34.99 -17.02
C ARG A 481 -10.11 -33.65 -16.99
N GLU A 482 -10.80 -32.61 -16.51
CA GLU A 482 -10.33 -31.22 -16.64
C GLU A 482 -9.57 -30.70 -15.41
N VAL A 483 -9.76 -31.31 -14.24
CA VAL A 483 -9.15 -30.85 -13.00
C VAL A 483 -8.22 -31.90 -12.39
N GLN A 484 -8.73 -33.08 -12.03
CA GLN A 484 -7.95 -34.07 -11.28
C GLN A 484 -6.73 -34.57 -12.08
N THR A 485 -6.93 -35.05 -13.29
CA THR A 485 -5.84 -35.59 -14.12
C THR A 485 -4.79 -34.53 -14.47
N PRO A 486 -5.16 -33.33 -14.95
CA PRO A 486 -4.18 -32.27 -15.18
C PRO A 486 -3.48 -31.78 -13.90
N ALA A 487 -4.17 -31.71 -12.77
CA ALA A 487 -3.57 -31.30 -11.50
C ALA A 487 -2.51 -32.31 -11.04
N LEU A 488 -2.81 -33.60 -11.12
CA LEU A 488 -1.86 -34.66 -10.79
C LEU A 488 -0.62 -34.63 -11.68
N ALA A 489 -0.79 -34.33 -12.97
CA ALA A 489 0.31 -34.22 -13.92
C ALA A 489 1.19 -32.96 -13.72
N ARG A 490 0.59 -31.87 -13.26
CA ARG A 490 1.27 -30.57 -13.05
C ARG A 490 1.89 -30.40 -11.66
N THR A 491 1.45 -31.21 -10.71
CA THR A 491 1.97 -31.21 -9.35
C THR A 491 2.99 -32.33 -9.25
N PRO A 492 4.25 -32.12 -9.62
CA PRO A 492 5.28 -33.10 -9.35
C PRO A 492 5.48 -33.06 -7.83
N MET A 493 4.77 -33.91 -7.16
CA MET A 493 5.18 -34.34 -5.85
C MET A 493 6.40 -35.20 -6.10
N ALA A 494 7.53 -34.75 -5.60
CA ALA A 494 8.84 -35.32 -5.90
C ALA A 494 9.00 -36.82 -5.52
N ASP A 495 8.01 -37.40 -4.93
CA ASP A 495 7.94 -38.77 -4.43
C ASP A 495 6.76 -39.58 -5.02
N GLY A 496 6.22 -39.11 -6.14
CA GLY A 496 4.92 -39.59 -6.61
C GLY A 496 3.80 -39.00 -5.74
N PHE A 497 2.66 -38.79 -6.34
CA PHE A 497 1.51 -38.19 -5.66
C PHE A 497 0.94 -39.19 -4.64
N GLU A 498 1.58 -39.27 -3.50
CA GLU A 498 0.91 -39.82 -2.32
C GLU A 498 0.04 -38.72 -1.73
N LYS A 499 -1.25 -38.93 -1.66
CA LYS A 499 -2.24 -38.03 -1.05
C LYS A 499 -1.80 -37.55 0.34
N LEU A 500 -1.14 -38.43 1.09
CA LEU A 500 -0.62 -38.14 2.42
C LEU A 500 0.59 -37.19 2.40
N SER A 501 1.43 -37.20 1.36
CA SER A 501 2.58 -36.29 1.29
C SER A 501 2.14 -34.85 1.09
N TRP A 502 1.12 -34.61 0.29
CA TRP A 502 0.50 -33.27 0.16
C TRP A 502 -0.09 -32.74 1.46
N CYS A 503 -0.67 -33.64 2.28
CA CYS A 503 -1.23 -33.32 3.59
C CYS A 503 -0.16 -33.29 4.71
N GLY A 504 1.11 -33.56 4.40
CA GLY A 504 2.19 -33.61 5.39
C GLY A 504 2.14 -34.88 6.27
N GLY A 505 1.52 -35.98 5.81
CA GLY A 505 1.43 -37.22 6.58
C GLY A 505 2.78 -37.77 7.05
N TYR A 506 3.81 -37.68 6.21
CA TYR A 506 5.18 -38.07 6.58
C TYR A 506 5.80 -37.21 7.69
N LEU A 507 5.36 -35.97 7.89
CA LEU A 507 5.77 -35.14 9.04
C LEU A 507 5.22 -35.76 10.33
N LEU A 508 3.96 -36.17 10.32
CA LEU A 508 3.32 -36.81 11.46
C LEU A 508 3.99 -38.15 11.78
N ASP A 509 4.26 -38.98 10.77
CA ASP A 509 4.98 -40.25 10.94
C ASP A 509 6.34 -40.02 11.61
N SER A 510 7.08 -38.99 11.17
CA SER A 510 8.36 -38.63 11.78
C SER A 510 8.25 -38.25 13.25
N PHE A 511 7.19 -37.55 13.64
CA PHE A 511 6.97 -37.19 15.03
C PHE A 511 6.70 -38.42 15.88
N TYR A 512 5.87 -39.34 15.41
CA TYR A 512 5.60 -40.60 16.08
C TYR A 512 6.82 -41.50 16.16
N GLU A 513 7.59 -41.65 15.08
CA GLU A 513 8.86 -42.39 15.07
C GLU A 513 9.85 -41.80 16.05
N THR A 514 9.96 -40.48 16.16
CA THR A 514 10.91 -39.80 17.05
C THR A 514 10.53 -39.94 18.51
N VAL A 515 9.24 -39.83 18.84
CA VAL A 515 8.77 -39.86 20.24
C VAL A 515 8.45 -41.29 20.69
N GLY A 516 7.81 -42.08 19.83
CA GLY A 516 7.31 -43.43 20.17
C GLY A 516 8.26 -44.57 19.81
N GLY A 517 9.25 -44.34 18.96
CA GLY A 517 10.24 -45.35 18.54
C GLY A 517 9.74 -46.39 17.55
N GLU A 518 8.47 -46.35 17.14
CA GLU A 518 7.85 -47.33 16.23
C GLU A 518 7.01 -46.64 15.15
N LYS A 519 7.02 -47.21 13.95
CA LYS A 519 6.07 -46.82 12.91
C LYS A 519 4.64 -47.28 13.28
N ILE A 520 3.72 -46.35 13.34
CA ILE A 520 2.32 -46.66 13.71
C ILE A 520 1.55 -47.30 12.56
N VAL A 521 1.98 -47.08 11.31
CA VAL A 521 1.34 -47.67 10.13
C VAL A 521 2.40 -48.09 9.12
N GLU A 522 2.46 -49.34 8.75
CA GLU A 522 3.18 -49.81 7.56
C GLU A 522 2.49 -49.23 6.32
N LYS A 523 3.28 -48.72 5.36
CA LYS A 523 2.76 -48.29 4.06
C LYS A 523 2.11 -49.46 3.37
N GLN A 524 0.79 -49.42 3.14
CA GLN A 524 0.08 -50.31 2.22
C GLN A 524 0.42 -49.95 0.77
#